data_adb8dd4b6cad93d82929fe5bbf1d9fd2
#
_entry.id   adb8dd4b6cad93d82929fe5bbf1d9fd2
#
_cell.length_a   1.000
_cell.length_b   1.000
_cell.length_c   1.000
_cell.angle_alpha   90.00
_cell.angle_beta   90.00
_cell.angle_gamma   90.00
#
_symmetry.space_group_name_H-M   'P 1'
#
loop_
_entity.id
_entity.type
_entity.pdbx_description
1 polymer ?
#
loop_
_entity_poly.entity_id
_entity_poly.type
_entity_poly.pdbx_seq_one_letter_code
_entity_poly.pdbx_strand_id
1 'polypeptide(L)'
;MRTRQMRMFVFAVLALTTAMAAHGLAQGQQPPKVKIPESGVPQIMTIEGAFVRAAYNNEAYVILGYRLANTSVGEPWMLLDVGMTLRERVPNQKLARASVSLEIPGGQTIPLPSNAEFQKANLAALERRSQITKDSINYFPPLANQACRIGFFAELNQRAMSWDEVELSPTRACLGKLYFPIPGGITYGQYWLNVKFDKSLIRVPLRILTKDEEKLLNKNFKSIQKQVEEAFAPPKK
;
A
#
# COMPACT_ATOMS: atom_id res chain seq x y z
N MET A 1 34.14 -71.70 16.77
CA MET A 1 33.34 -71.34 15.57
C MET A 1 32.19 -70.38 15.88
N ARG A 2 32.45 -69.21 16.47
CA ARG A 2 31.36 -68.27 16.88
C ARG A 2 31.66 -66.79 16.62
N THR A 3 32.69 -66.46 15.90
CA THR A 3 33.15 -65.06 15.70
C THR A 3 33.10 -64.57 14.26
N ARG A 4 32.59 -65.38 13.31
CA ARG A 4 32.54 -64.97 11.88
C ARG A 4 31.18 -64.46 11.39
N GLN A 5 30.10 -64.75 12.13
CA GLN A 5 28.75 -64.30 11.73
C GLN A 5 28.39 -62.92 12.23
N MET A 6 29.16 -62.37 13.19
CA MET A 6 28.80 -61.05 13.77
C MET A 6 29.33 -59.83 12.98
N ARG A 7 30.18 -60.06 11.97
CA ARG A 7 30.79 -59.03 11.14
C ARG A 7 29.98 -58.74 9.86
N MET A 8 29.04 -59.60 9.48
CA MET A 8 28.20 -59.39 8.27
C MET A 8 26.94 -58.59 8.51
N PHE A 9 26.49 -58.47 9.76
CA PHE A 9 25.27 -57.66 10.08
C PHE A 9 25.55 -56.19 10.28
N VAL A 10 26.80 -55.77 10.53
CA VAL A 10 27.15 -54.37 10.75
C VAL A 10 27.27 -53.58 9.44
N PHE A 11 27.58 -54.23 8.32
CA PHE A 11 27.71 -53.58 7.02
C PHE A 11 26.39 -53.41 6.27
N ALA A 12 25.34 -54.18 6.61
CA ALA A 12 24.03 -54.05 5.96
C ALA A 12 23.17 -52.92 6.54
N VAL A 13 23.45 -52.43 7.75
CA VAL A 13 22.68 -51.34 8.38
C VAL A 13 23.24 -49.95 8.01
N LEU A 14 24.52 -49.88 7.59
CA LEU A 14 25.12 -48.59 7.22
C LEU A 14 24.83 -48.17 5.77
N ALA A 15 24.34 -49.07 4.92
CA ALA A 15 24.02 -48.77 3.52
C ALA A 15 22.59 -48.27 3.31
N LEU A 16 21.70 -48.35 4.32
CA LEU A 16 20.29 -47.93 4.20
C LEU A 16 20.02 -46.50 4.72
N THR A 17 21.01 -45.87 5.36
CA THR A 17 20.80 -44.51 5.93
C THR A 17 21.27 -43.37 5.03
N THR A 18 21.89 -43.64 3.89
CA THR A 18 22.38 -42.63 2.95
C THR A 18 21.44 -42.33 1.78
N ALA A 19 20.32 -43.06 1.64
CA ALA A 19 19.38 -42.88 0.50
C ALA A 19 18.20 -41.93 0.79
N MET A 20 18.05 -41.36 2.00
CA MET A 20 16.96 -40.48 2.34
C MET A 20 17.34 -39.00 2.46
N ALA A 21 18.54 -38.60 2.10
CA ALA A 21 18.98 -37.20 2.24
C ALA A 21 18.98 -36.38 0.93
N ALA A 22 18.41 -36.91 -0.17
CA ALA A 22 18.49 -36.23 -1.48
C ALA A 22 17.14 -35.76 -2.07
N HIS A 23 16.04 -35.72 -1.31
CA HIS A 23 14.74 -35.26 -1.81
C HIS A 23 14.19 -34.01 -1.12
N GLY A 24 15.04 -33.24 -0.48
CA GLY A 24 14.63 -32.06 0.30
C GLY A 24 15.06 -30.71 -0.22
N LEU A 25 15.33 -30.50 -1.51
CA LEU A 25 15.72 -29.18 -2.01
C LEU A 25 15.21 -28.93 -3.44
N ALA A 26 13.92 -28.79 -3.59
CA ALA A 26 13.33 -28.01 -4.71
C ALA A 26 11.85 -27.70 -4.43
N GLN A 27 11.52 -27.17 -3.25
CA GLN A 27 10.32 -26.39 -3.14
C GLN A 27 10.68 -25.01 -3.71
N GLY A 28 10.49 -24.88 -5.04
CA GLY A 28 10.50 -23.58 -5.69
C GLY A 28 9.52 -22.69 -4.93
N GLN A 29 10.03 -21.66 -4.28
CA GLN A 29 9.21 -20.59 -3.70
C GLN A 29 8.37 -20.03 -4.85
N GLN A 30 7.11 -20.44 -4.93
CA GLN A 30 6.16 -19.77 -5.81
C GLN A 30 6.17 -18.29 -5.39
N PRO A 31 6.33 -17.37 -6.34
CA PRO A 31 6.23 -15.95 -6.03
C PRO A 31 4.91 -15.73 -5.26
N PRO A 32 4.92 -14.89 -4.22
CA PRO A 32 3.72 -14.66 -3.41
C PRO A 32 2.60 -14.25 -4.34
N LYS A 33 1.54 -15.06 -4.40
CA LYS A 33 0.33 -14.71 -5.16
C LYS A 33 -0.20 -13.42 -4.56
N VAL A 34 -0.14 -12.34 -5.33
CA VAL A 34 -0.83 -11.10 -4.97
C VAL A 34 -2.30 -11.44 -4.83
N LYS A 35 -2.83 -11.45 -3.61
CA LYS A 35 -4.27 -11.60 -3.39
C LYS A 35 -4.92 -10.33 -3.92
N ILE A 36 -5.53 -10.42 -5.10
CA ILE A 36 -6.43 -9.38 -5.60
C ILE A 36 -7.63 -9.39 -4.66
N PRO A 37 -7.99 -8.26 -4.02
CA PRO A 37 -9.13 -8.24 -3.14
C PRO A 37 -10.40 -8.58 -3.91
N GLU A 38 -11.16 -9.54 -3.43
CA GLU A 38 -12.53 -9.76 -3.89
C GLU A 38 -13.36 -8.56 -3.44
N SER A 39 -13.60 -7.64 -4.32
CA SER A 39 -14.53 -6.54 -4.08
C SER A 39 -15.76 -6.75 -4.94
N GLY A 40 -16.94 -6.57 -4.38
CA GLY A 40 -18.20 -6.64 -5.12
C GLY A 40 -18.38 -5.55 -6.17
N VAL A 41 -17.44 -4.60 -6.27
CA VAL A 41 -17.41 -3.51 -7.25
C VAL A 41 -16.07 -3.54 -7.98
N PRO A 42 -16.04 -3.61 -9.31
CA PRO A 42 -14.81 -3.60 -10.09
C PRO A 42 -13.97 -2.37 -9.75
N GLN A 43 -12.70 -2.60 -9.42
CA GLN A 43 -11.74 -1.54 -9.16
C GLN A 43 -10.71 -1.53 -10.29
N ILE A 44 -10.47 -0.35 -10.84
CA ILE A 44 -9.41 -0.10 -11.82
C ILE A 44 -8.26 0.57 -11.08
N MET A 45 -7.04 0.16 -11.39
CA MET A 45 -5.82 0.76 -10.83
C MET A 45 -4.86 1.11 -11.95
N THR A 46 -4.22 2.28 -11.83
CA THR A 46 -3.16 2.74 -12.73
C THR A 46 -1.91 3.15 -11.94
N ILE A 47 -0.76 3.11 -12.61
CA ILE A 47 0.52 3.54 -12.08
C ILE A 47 0.90 4.86 -12.78
N GLU A 48 0.75 5.97 -12.06
CA GLU A 48 0.98 7.31 -12.62
C GLU A 48 2.44 7.78 -12.43
N GLY A 49 3.17 7.11 -11.55
CA GLY A 49 4.57 7.36 -11.28
C GLY A 49 5.20 6.22 -10.48
N ALA A 50 6.51 6.21 -10.32
CA ALA A 50 7.21 5.17 -9.57
C ALA A 50 6.59 4.96 -8.18
N PHE A 51 6.16 6.05 -7.53
CA PHE A 51 5.54 6.06 -6.21
C PHE A 51 4.13 6.65 -6.20
N VAL A 52 3.46 6.68 -7.36
CA VAL A 52 2.08 7.20 -7.47
C VAL A 52 1.16 6.11 -8.01
N ARG A 53 0.04 5.93 -7.34
CA ARG A 53 -1.03 4.98 -7.71
C ARG A 53 -2.34 5.74 -7.78
N ALA A 54 -3.15 5.45 -8.78
CA ALA A 54 -4.52 5.89 -8.83
C ALA A 54 -5.43 4.66 -8.89
N ALA A 55 -6.39 4.57 -7.98
CA ALA A 55 -7.38 3.52 -7.95
C ALA A 55 -8.77 4.13 -7.98
N TYR A 56 -9.67 3.57 -8.77
CA TYR A 56 -11.03 4.08 -8.90
C TYR A 56 -12.03 2.97 -9.23
N ASN A 57 -13.26 3.22 -8.88
CA ASN A 57 -14.40 2.36 -9.23
C ASN A 57 -15.57 3.21 -9.73
N ASN A 58 -16.80 2.69 -9.65
CA ASN A 58 -17.99 3.45 -10.06
C ASN A 58 -18.39 4.55 -9.09
N GLU A 59 -17.78 4.64 -7.90
CA GLU A 59 -18.16 5.61 -6.87
C GLU A 59 -17.12 6.71 -6.69
N ALA A 60 -15.83 6.40 -6.66
CA ALA A 60 -14.79 7.36 -6.32
C ALA A 60 -13.45 7.09 -7.01
N TYR A 61 -12.56 8.08 -6.92
CA TYR A 61 -11.12 8.01 -7.22
C TYR A 61 -10.32 8.22 -5.94
N VAL A 62 -9.26 7.43 -5.78
CA VAL A 62 -8.24 7.62 -4.74
C VAL A 62 -6.88 7.63 -5.41
N ILE A 63 -6.14 8.70 -5.25
CA ILE A 63 -4.78 8.86 -5.75
C ILE A 63 -3.85 8.85 -4.53
N LEU A 64 -2.75 8.14 -4.63
CA LEU A 64 -1.82 7.91 -3.53
C LEU A 64 -0.38 8.17 -3.99
N GLY A 65 0.31 9.08 -3.29
CA GLY A 65 1.76 9.29 -3.38
C GLY A 65 2.44 8.77 -2.11
N TYR A 66 3.52 7.99 -2.26
CA TYR A 66 4.19 7.33 -1.13
C TYR A 66 5.73 7.34 -1.20
N ARG A 67 6.32 8.25 -1.99
CA ARG A 67 7.78 8.40 -2.11
C ARG A 67 8.45 8.64 -0.77
N LEU A 68 7.88 9.53 0.06
CA LEU A 68 8.43 9.82 1.38
C LEU A 68 8.38 8.58 2.28
N ALA A 69 7.28 7.83 2.26
CA ALA A 69 7.16 6.57 3.00
C ALA A 69 8.24 5.56 2.57
N ASN A 70 8.52 5.45 1.27
CA ASN A 70 9.57 4.55 0.74
C ASN A 70 10.98 4.90 1.25
N THR A 71 11.24 6.18 1.55
CA THR A 71 12.53 6.62 2.09
C THR A 71 12.58 6.67 3.61
N SER A 72 11.49 6.30 4.29
CA SER A 72 11.32 6.39 5.75
C SER A 72 11.33 5.03 6.45
N VAL A 73 12.02 4.04 5.88
CA VAL A 73 12.11 2.68 6.48
C VAL A 73 12.70 2.75 7.88
N GLY A 74 12.06 2.06 8.83
CA GLY A 74 12.43 2.06 10.25
C GLY A 74 11.79 3.18 11.08
N GLU A 75 11.17 4.19 10.45
CA GLU A 75 10.52 5.28 11.18
C GLU A 75 9.15 4.84 11.73
N PRO A 76 8.75 5.37 12.90
CA PRO A 76 7.51 4.96 13.57
C PRO A 76 6.24 5.56 12.94
N TRP A 77 6.37 6.52 12.02
CA TRP A 77 5.25 7.16 11.36
C TRP A 77 5.40 7.16 9.84
N MET A 78 4.36 6.73 9.17
CA MET A 78 4.25 6.78 7.71
C MET A 78 3.41 7.99 7.29
N LEU A 79 3.93 8.79 6.35
CA LEU A 79 3.20 9.86 5.70
C LEU A 79 2.88 9.46 4.26
N LEU A 80 1.63 9.64 3.88
CA LEU A 80 1.12 9.40 2.53
C LEU A 80 0.46 10.68 2.01
N ASP A 81 0.80 11.09 0.78
CA ASP A 81 0.06 12.13 0.06
C ASP A 81 -1.15 11.51 -0.61
N VAL A 82 -2.33 12.09 -0.45
CA VAL A 82 -3.56 11.53 -1.01
C VAL A 82 -4.39 12.56 -1.74
N GLY A 83 -5.04 12.10 -2.81
CA GLY A 83 -6.05 12.82 -3.54
C GLY A 83 -7.34 12.01 -3.64
N MET A 84 -8.49 12.64 -3.44
CA MET A 84 -9.77 11.95 -3.50
C MET A 84 -10.82 12.82 -4.21
N THR A 85 -11.67 12.18 -5.01
CA THR A 85 -12.85 12.80 -5.63
C THR A 85 -13.90 11.72 -5.89
N LEU A 86 -15.15 12.14 -6.09
CA LEU A 86 -16.21 11.23 -6.49
C LEU A 86 -16.29 11.11 -8.02
N ARG A 87 -16.92 10.04 -8.48
CA ARG A 87 -17.28 9.86 -9.89
C ARG A 87 -18.39 10.80 -10.29
N GLU A 88 -18.42 11.15 -11.57
CA GLU A 88 -19.56 11.85 -12.16
C GLU A 88 -20.87 11.11 -11.85
N ARG A 89 -21.91 11.86 -11.52
CA ARG A 89 -23.24 11.38 -11.12
C ARG A 89 -23.34 10.72 -9.74
N VAL A 90 -22.26 10.66 -8.98
CA VAL A 90 -22.33 10.26 -7.58
C VAL A 90 -22.69 11.49 -6.75
N PRO A 91 -23.71 11.42 -5.88
CA PRO A 91 -24.08 12.53 -5.01
C PRO A 91 -22.95 12.84 -4.03
N ASN A 92 -22.88 14.09 -3.58
CA ASN A 92 -21.94 14.50 -2.55
C ASN A 92 -22.07 13.61 -1.31
N GLN A 93 -20.95 13.23 -0.73
CA GLN A 93 -20.92 12.42 0.49
C GLN A 93 -19.80 12.90 1.42
N LYS A 94 -19.96 12.58 2.71
CA LYS A 94 -18.97 12.86 3.71
C LYS A 94 -18.09 11.64 3.94
N LEU A 95 -16.79 11.82 3.78
CA LEU A 95 -15.80 10.81 4.15
C LEU A 95 -15.32 11.06 5.58
N ALA A 96 -15.64 10.18 6.49
CA ALA A 96 -15.17 10.26 7.87
C ALA A 96 -13.72 9.78 8.00
N ARG A 97 -12.97 10.30 8.97
CA ARG A 97 -11.63 9.83 9.36
C ARG A 97 -11.61 8.32 9.58
N ALA A 98 -12.61 7.78 10.27
CA ALA A 98 -12.74 6.34 10.57
C ALA A 98 -12.93 5.45 9.32
N SER A 99 -13.26 6.05 8.17
CA SER A 99 -13.39 5.33 6.90
C SER A 99 -12.04 5.07 6.21
N VAL A 100 -10.94 5.57 6.79
CA VAL A 100 -9.59 5.44 6.22
C VAL A 100 -8.73 4.59 7.14
N SER A 101 -8.06 3.58 6.59
CA SER A 101 -7.14 2.72 7.33
C SER A 101 -6.00 2.23 6.45
N LEU A 102 -4.93 1.75 7.08
CA LEU A 102 -3.76 1.19 6.42
C LEU A 102 -3.58 -0.26 6.85
N GLU A 103 -3.52 -1.18 5.89
CA GLU A 103 -3.11 -2.55 6.14
C GLU A 103 -1.60 -2.65 5.93
N ILE A 104 -0.89 -3.16 6.94
CA ILE A 104 0.57 -3.32 6.93
C ILE A 104 0.96 -4.75 6.55
N PRO A 105 2.24 -5.02 6.20
CA PRO A 105 2.72 -6.39 6.01
C PRO A 105 2.37 -7.29 7.20
N GLY A 106 1.82 -8.48 6.90
CA GLY A 106 1.29 -9.37 7.93
C GLY A 106 -0.23 -9.27 8.14
N GLY A 107 -0.91 -8.32 7.48
CA GLY A 107 -2.38 -8.25 7.43
C GLY A 107 -3.04 -7.46 8.57
N GLN A 108 -2.25 -6.90 9.50
CA GLN A 108 -2.79 -6.01 10.53
C GLN A 108 -3.30 -4.71 9.91
N THR A 109 -4.49 -4.28 10.29
CA THR A 109 -5.08 -3.00 9.85
C THR A 109 -4.92 -1.95 10.93
N ILE A 110 -4.39 -0.79 10.57
CA ILE A 110 -4.18 0.37 11.44
C ILE A 110 -5.19 1.44 11.03
N PRO A 111 -6.06 1.89 11.94
CA PRO A 111 -6.96 3.01 11.66
C PRO A 111 -6.19 4.32 11.55
N LEU A 112 -6.75 5.30 10.87
CA LEU A 112 -6.22 6.64 10.88
C LEU A 112 -6.30 7.21 12.31
N PRO A 113 -5.17 7.68 12.91
CA PRO A 113 -5.17 8.14 14.30
C PRO A 113 -6.02 9.39 14.49
N SER A 114 -6.41 9.64 15.72
CA SER A 114 -7.07 10.89 16.09
C SER A 114 -6.13 12.09 15.95
N ASN A 115 -6.70 13.29 15.81
CA ASN A 115 -5.87 14.50 15.81
C ASN A 115 -5.11 14.70 17.14
N ALA A 116 -5.66 14.23 18.27
CA ALA A 116 -5.00 14.29 19.56
C ALA A 116 -3.74 13.40 19.62
N GLU A 117 -3.78 12.20 19.03
CA GLU A 117 -2.60 11.32 18.91
C GLU A 117 -1.55 11.93 17.98
N PHE A 118 -1.99 12.48 16.83
CA PHE A 118 -1.12 13.19 15.90
C PHE A 118 -0.41 14.38 16.56
N GLN A 119 -1.12 15.22 17.33
CA GLN A 119 -0.53 16.38 18.01
C GLN A 119 0.47 15.99 19.11
N LYS A 120 0.32 14.84 19.75
CA LYS A 120 1.27 14.33 20.74
C LYS A 120 2.55 13.79 20.09
N ALA A 121 2.50 13.40 18.83
CA ALA A 121 3.65 12.89 18.10
C ALA A 121 4.53 14.05 17.63
N ASN A 122 5.85 13.95 17.82
CA ASN A 122 6.79 14.95 17.33
C ASN A 122 7.10 14.73 15.84
N LEU A 123 6.20 15.17 14.95
CA LEU A 123 6.27 14.95 13.51
C LEU A 123 6.88 16.12 12.72
N ALA A 124 7.43 17.13 13.38
CA ALA A 124 7.99 18.31 12.71
C ALA A 124 9.11 17.98 11.70
N ALA A 125 9.93 16.98 11.98
CA ALA A 125 10.96 16.51 11.04
C ALA A 125 10.37 15.81 9.81
N LEU A 126 9.36 14.96 10.00
CA LEU A 126 8.64 14.28 8.93
C LEU A 126 7.91 15.30 8.04
N GLU A 127 7.26 16.29 8.64
CA GLU A 127 6.58 17.37 7.92
C GLU A 127 7.55 18.20 7.07
N ARG A 128 8.71 18.58 7.60
CA ARG A 128 9.74 19.30 6.82
C ARG A 128 10.23 18.46 5.63
N ARG A 129 10.45 17.17 5.81
CA ARG A 129 10.85 16.29 4.69
C ARG A 129 9.74 16.19 3.64
N SER A 130 8.48 16.18 4.03
CA SER A 130 7.35 16.12 3.10
C SER A 130 7.22 17.36 2.22
N GLN A 131 7.78 18.49 2.61
CA GLN A 131 7.82 19.69 1.77
C GLN A 131 8.84 19.57 0.63
N ILE A 132 9.91 18.82 0.84
CA ILE A 132 11.00 18.62 -0.13
C ILE A 132 10.71 17.39 -1.01
N THR A 133 10.25 16.29 -0.38
CA THR A 133 9.97 15.03 -1.06
C THR A 133 8.47 14.92 -1.31
N LYS A 134 8.04 15.35 -2.49
CA LYS A 134 6.62 15.31 -2.91
C LYS A 134 6.44 14.44 -4.13
N ASP A 135 5.31 13.74 -4.18
CA ASP A 135 4.80 13.15 -5.41
C ASP A 135 3.80 14.09 -6.07
N SER A 136 3.79 14.13 -7.39
CA SER A 136 2.70 14.78 -8.12
C SER A 136 1.50 13.83 -8.09
N ILE A 137 0.42 14.23 -7.42
CA ILE A 137 -0.83 13.45 -7.29
C ILE A 137 -2.02 14.12 -7.97
N ASN A 138 -1.74 14.95 -9.00
CA ASN A 138 -2.77 15.69 -9.71
C ASN A 138 -3.34 14.92 -10.93
N TYR A 139 -3.79 13.68 -10.68
CA TYR A 139 -4.34 12.78 -11.70
C TYR A 139 -5.86 12.65 -11.59
N PHE A 140 -6.53 13.77 -11.36
CA PHE A 140 -7.99 13.82 -11.24
C PHE A 140 -8.68 13.83 -12.61
N PRO A 141 -9.93 13.33 -12.69
CA PRO A 141 -10.74 13.51 -13.88
C PRO A 141 -11.00 15.01 -14.13
N PRO A 142 -11.20 15.45 -15.40
CA PRO A 142 -11.33 16.88 -15.76
C PRO A 142 -12.45 17.62 -15.02
N LEU A 143 -13.50 16.92 -14.61
CA LEU A 143 -14.61 17.50 -13.86
C LEU A 143 -14.18 17.96 -12.45
N ALA A 144 -13.24 17.28 -11.81
CA ALA A 144 -12.72 17.60 -10.49
C ALA A 144 -11.71 18.76 -10.57
N ASN A 145 -12.16 19.97 -10.82
CA ASN A 145 -11.34 21.16 -11.04
C ASN A 145 -11.39 22.19 -9.90
N GLN A 146 -12.21 21.96 -8.88
CA GLN A 146 -12.31 22.82 -7.70
C GLN A 146 -11.39 22.29 -6.60
N ALA A 147 -10.51 23.16 -6.07
CA ALA A 147 -9.63 22.81 -4.98
C ALA A 147 -10.40 22.43 -3.71
N CYS A 148 -9.96 21.37 -3.05
CA CYS A 148 -10.52 20.88 -1.79
C CYS A 148 -9.37 20.35 -0.92
N ARG A 149 -9.53 20.41 0.41
CA ARG A 149 -8.54 19.92 1.35
C ARG A 149 -9.08 18.76 2.19
N ILE A 150 -8.31 17.69 2.29
CA ILE A 150 -8.52 16.63 3.27
C ILE A 150 -7.80 17.06 4.56
N GLY A 151 -8.56 17.64 5.48
CA GLY A 151 -8.04 18.25 6.70
C GLY A 151 -8.19 17.38 7.93
N PHE A 152 -7.92 16.07 7.86
CA PHE A 152 -7.99 15.19 9.03
C PHE A 152 -6.97 15.53 10.12
N PHE A 153 -5.88 16.20 9.75
CA PHE A 153 -4.85 16.64 10.67
C PHE A 153 -4.63 18.15 10.54
N ALA A 154 -4.43 18.82 11.67
CA ALA A 154 -4.00 20.20 11.69
C ALA A 154 -2.55 20.30 11.19
N GLU A 155 -2.20 21.35 10.46
CA GLU A 155 -0.82 21.60 10.10
C GLU A 155 -0.02 21.95 11.36
N LEU A 156 1.18 21.36 11.50
CA LEU A 156 1.99 21.46 12.73
C LEU A 156 2.43 22.89 13.09
N ASN A 157 2.48 23.79 12.11
CA ASN A 157 2.95 25.18 12.30
C ASN A 157 1.85 26.22 12.03
N GLN A 158 0.60 25.82 11.89
CA GLN A 158 -0.52 26.71 11.60
C GLN A 158 -1.62 26.46 12.64
N ARG A 159 -2.35 27.52 12.99
CA ARG A 159 -3.60 27.41 13.75
C ARG A 159 -4.74 26.82 12.89
N ALA A 160 -4.38 25.91 12.00
CA ALA A 160 -5.34 25.26 11.12
C ALA A 160 -6.19 24.27 11.92
N MET A 161 -7.49 24.30 11.69
CA MET A 161 -8.41 23.35 12.29
C MET A 161 -8.28 21.99 11.59
N SER A 162 -8.40 20.91 12.35
CA SER A 162 -8.61 19.57 11.83
C SER A 162 -10.09 19.23 11.84
N TRP A 163 -10.48 18.36 10.93
CA TRP A 163 -11.87 17.92 10.77
C TRP A 163 -11.90 16.39 10.83
N ASP A 164 -12.94 15.82 11.38
CA ASP A 164 -13.14 14.38 11.38
C ASP A 164 -13.85 13.87 10.13
N GLU A 165 -14.34 14.80 9.32
CA GLU A 165 -15.03 14.53 8.04
C GLU A 165 -14.55 15.47 6.95
N VAL A 166 -14.57 15.02 5.70
CA VAL A 166 -14.38 15.83 4.50
C VAL A 166 -15.56 15.61 3.56
N GLU A 167 -16.11 16.70 3.03
CA GLU A 167 -17.15 16.64 2.01
C GLU A 167 -16.51 16.43 0.64
N LEU A 168 -16.80 15.29 0.02
CA LEU A 168 -16.38 14.94 -1.33
C LEU A 168 -17.50 15.23 -2.34
N SER A 169 -17.12 15.64 -3.54
CA SER A 169 -18.01 15.80 -4.68
C SER A 169 -17.30 15.47 -5.99
N PRO A 170 -18.03 15.24 -7.09
CA PRO A 170 -17.42 15.01 -8.40
C PRO A 170 -16.61 16.18 -8.94
N THR A 171 -16.89 17.41 -8.49
CA THR A 171 -16.22 18.64 -8.97
C THR A 171 -15.01 19.03 -8.14
N ARG A 172 -14.80 18.40 -6.97
CA ARG A 172 -13.72 18.75 -6.04
C ARG A 172 -12.55 17.78 -6.14
N ALA A 173 -11.36 18.32 -6.35
CA ALA A 173 -10.08 17.62 -6.22
C ALA A 173 -9.56 17.81 -4.78
N CYS A 174 -9.92 16.91 -3.87
CA CYS A 174 -9.57 17.00 -2.46
C CYS A 174 -8.19 16.39 -2.23
N LEU A 175 -7.22 17.21 -1.82
CA LEU A 175 -5.84 16.83 -1.54
C LEU A 175 -5.55 16.89 -0.04
N GLY A 176 -4.69 16.01 0.45
CA GLY A 176 -4.26 16.01 1.84
C GLY A 176 -3.13 15.05 2.14
N LYS A 177 -2.76 15.02 3.42
CA LYS A 177 -1.76 14.10 3.96
C LYS A 177 -2.40 13.18 4.99
N LEU A 178 -2.04 11.92 4.95
CA LEU A 178 -2.42 10.93 5.94
C LEU A 178 -1.20 10.49 6.73
N TYR A 179 -1.35 10.37 8.04
CA TYR A 179 -0.29 9.96 8.96
C TYR A 179 -0.72 8.71 9.69
N PHE A 180 0.10 7.66 9.61
CA PHE A 180 -0.18 6.39 10.28
C PHE A 180 0.95 6.04 11.24
N PRO A 181 0.65 5.73 12.52
CA PRO A 181 1.62 5.16 13.45
C PRO A 181 1.88 3.70 13.06
N ILE A 182 3.12 3.34 12.76
CA ILE A 182 3.49 1.98 12.35
C ILE A 182 4.15 1.25 13.51
N PRO A 183 3.50 0.25 14.11
CA PRO A 183 4.09 -0.57 15.17
C PRO A 183 5.38 -1.25 14.69
N GLY A 184 6.48 -1.04 15.42
CA GLY A 184 7.78 -1.58 15.03
C GLY A 184 8.50 -0.83 13.90
N GLY A 185 7.91 0.27 13.38
CA GLY A 185 8.46 1.07 12.29
C GLY A 185 8.10 0.57 10.88
N ILE A 186 8.32 1.44 9.90
CA ILE A 186 8.06 1.13 8.48
C ILE A 186 9.01 0.03 8.02
N THR A 187 8.48 -1.05 7.45
CA THR A 187 9.24 -2.19 6.92
C THR A 187 9.08 -2.32 5.41
N TYR A 188 10.01 -3.00 4.76
CA TYR A 188 9.83 -3.38 3.36
C TYR A 188 8.64 -4.32 3.18
N GLY A 189 7.92 -4.18 2.08
CA GLY A 189 6.80 -5.06 1.79
C GLY A 189 5.56 -4.36 1.28
N GLN A 190 4.48 -5.12 1.17
CA GLN A 190 3.21 -4.67 0.63
C GLN A 190 2.33 -4.07 1.72
N TYR A 191 1.81 -2.88 1.47
CA TYR A 191 0.80 -2.17 2.25
C TYR A 191 -0.43 -1.90 1.40
N TRP A 192 -1.57 -1.61 2.04
CA TRP A 192 -2.80 -1.24 1.36
C TRP A 192 -3.45 -0.06 2.08
N LEU A 193 -3.64 1.05 1.38
CA LEU A 193 -4.50 2.12 1.85
C LEU A 193 -5.95 1.73 1.55
N ASN A 194 -6.77 1.61 2.58
CA ASN A 194 -8.18 1.29 2.49
C ASN A 194 -9.00 2.56 2.70
N VAL A 195 -9.89 2.87 1.77
CA VAL A 195 -10.82 4.01 1.87
C VAL A 195 -12.24 3.49 1.64
N LYS A 196 -13.06 3.53 2.67
CA LYS A 196 -14.45 3.06 2.63
C LYS A 196 -15.36 4.24 2.29
N PHE A 197 -16.02 4.16 1.16
CA PHE A 197 -17.08 5.06 0.72
C PHE A 197 -18.45 4.51 1.12
N ASP A 198 -19.53 5.21 0.75
CA ASP A 198 -20.89 4.80 1.14
C ASP A 198 -21.26 3.42 0.62
N LYS A 199 -20.88 3.11 -0.64
CA LYS A 199 -21.28 1.87 -1.33
C LYS A 199 -20.12 0.94 -1.66
N SER A 200 -18.86 1.39 -1.47
CA SER A 200 -17.70 0.61 -1.88
C SER A 200 -16.49 0.82 -0.98
N LEU A 201 -15.52 -0.07 -1.13
CA LEU A 201 -14.20 0.03 -0.54
C LEU A 201 -13.17 0.10 -1.68
N ILE A 202 -12.36 1.16 -1.72
CA ILE A 202 -11.21 1.25 -2.60
C ILE A 202 -9.96 0.89 -1.79
N ARG A 203 -9.17 -0.06 -2.31
CA ARG A 203 -7.91 -0.50 -1.72
C ARG A 203 -6.77 -0.14 -2.66
N VAL A 204 -5.91 0.79 -2.25
CA VAL A 204 -4.78 1.25 -3.05
C VAL A 204 -3.51 0.55 -2.58
N PRO A 205 -2.87 -0.29 -3.43
CA PRO A 205 -1.64 -0.95 -3.07
C PRO A 205 -0.46 0.03 -3.09
N LEU A 206 0.40 -0.07 -2.10
CA LEU A 206 1.71 0.58 -2.10
C LEU A 206 2.75 -0.40 -1.58
N ARG A 207 3.93 -0.41 -2.18
CA ARG A 207 5.02 -1.30 -1.75
C ARG A 207 6.23 -0.46 -1.36
N ILE A 208 6.68 -0.66 -0.14
CA ILE A 208 7.95 -0.10 0.33
C ILE A 208 9.06 -0.98 -0.23
N LEU A 209 9.86 -0.40 -1.11
CA LEU A 209 10.84 -1.08 -1.95
C LEU A 209 12.22 -1.08 -1.31
N THR A 210 12.94 -2.18 -1.45
CA THR A 210 14.39 -2.19 -1.27
C THR A 210 15.08 -1.40 -2.38
N LYS A 211 16.36 -1.02 -2.17
CA LYS A 211 17.13 -0.28 -3.18
C LYS A 211 17.23 -1.01 -4.52
N ASP A 212 17.30 -2.34 -4.50
CA ASP A 212 17.39 -3.13 -5.73
C ASP A 212 16.04 -3.24 -6.43
N GLU A 213 14.94 -3.39 -5.69
CA GLU A 213 13.58 -3.34 -6.24
C GLU A 213 13.30 -1.95 -6.85
N GLU A 214 13.74 -0.86 -6.21
CA GLU A 214 13.57 0.50 -6.72
C GLU A 214 14.35 0.71 -8.03
N LYS A 215 15.60 0.24 -8.13
CA LYS A 215 16.39 0.27 -9.38
C LYS A 215 15.69 -0.51 -10.49
N LEU A 216 15.17 -1.70 -10.15
CA LEU A 216 14.44 -2.54 -11.10
C LEU A 216 13.16 -1.88 -11.58
N LEU A 217 12.38 -1.28 -10.66
CA LEU A 217 11.18 -0.51 -10.99
C LEU A 217 11.51 0.63 -11.95
N ASN A 218 12.51 1.45 -11.62
CA ASN A 218 12.90 2.60 -12.46
C ASN A 218 13.33 2.16 -13.86
N LYS A 219 14.08 1.06 -13.99
CA LYS A 219 14.50 0.50 -15.27
C LYS A 219 13.33 0.02 -16.13
N ASN A 220 12.33 -0.60 -15.52
CA ASN A 220 11.23 -1.26 -16.22
C ASN A 220 9.90 -0.50 -16.09
N PHE A 221 9.91 0.74 -15.60
CA PHE A 221 8.70 1.47 -15.23
C PHE A 221 7.62 1.48 -16.32
N LYS A 222 7.98 1.86 -17.55
CA LYS A 222 7.03 1.94 -18.67
C LYS A 222 6.38 0.59 -19.01
N SER A 223 7.16 -0.49 -18.94
CA SER A 223 6.66 -1.85 -19.20
C SER A 223 5.69 -2.29 -18.10
N ILE A 224 6.02 -2.02 -16.84
CA ILE A 224 5.16 -2.36 -15.68
C ILE A 224 3.88 -1.54 -15.74
N GLN A 225 3.97 -0.24 -16.03
CA GLN A 225 2.81 0.63 -16.18
C GLN A 225 1.82 0.07 -17.22
N LYS A 226 2.32 -0.26 -18.41
CA LYS A 226 1.51 -0.84 -19.48
C LYS A 226 0.84 -2.16 -19.07
N GLN A 227 1.57 -3.06 -18.41
CA GLN A 227 1.01 -4.33 -17.91
C GLN A 227 -0.10 -4.12 -16.88
N VAL A 228 0.07 -3.14 -15.99
CA VAL A 228 -0.98 -2.81 -14.99
C VAL A 228 -2.21 -2.23 -15.68
N GLU A 229 -2.04 -1.28 -16.59
CA GLU A 229 -3.15 -0.71 -17.38
C GLU A 229 -3.92 -1.79 -18.15
N GLU A 230 -3.20 -2.72 -18.80
CA GLU A 230 -3.82 -3.85 -19.52
C GLU A 230 -4.57 -4.81 -18.58
N ALA A 231 -4.01 -5.11 -17.40
CA ALA A 231 -4.62 -6.01 -16.42
C ALA A 231 -5.90 -5.46 -15.79
N PHE A 232 -6.02 -4.14 -15.67
CA PHE A 232 -7.17 -3.46 -15.06
C PHE A 232 -8.06 -2.73 -16.09
N ALA A 233 -7.75 -2.85 -17.39
CA ALA A 233 -8.60 -2.30 -18.43
C ALA A 233 -10.01 -2.93 -18.37
N PRO A 234 -11.08 -2.14 -18.51
CA PRO A 234 -12.41 -2.70 -18.62
C PRO A 234 -12.48 -3.63 -19.84
N PRO A 235 -13.27 -4.73 -19.76
CA PRO A 235 -13.42 -5.63 -20.90
C PRO A 235 -13.87 -4.84 -22.14
N LYS A 236 -13.18 -5.01 -23.25
CA LYS A 236 -13.57 -4.41 -24.53
C LYS A 236 -14.96 -4.94 -24.86
N LYS A 237 -15.91 -4.00 -25.02
CA LYS A 237 -17.28 -4.32 -25.49
C LYS A 237 -17.25 -4.80 -26.94
#